data_cc2dd2e61795b5066c9cb7b8159f128b
#
_entry.id   cc2dd2e61795b5066c9cb7b8159f128b
#
_cell.length_a   1.000
_cell.length_b   1.000
_cell.length_c   1.000
_cell.angle_alpha   90.00
_cell.angle_beta   90.00
_cell.angle_gamma   90.00
#
_symmetry.space_group_name_H-M   'P 1'
#
loop_
_entity.id
_entity.type
_entity.pdbx_description
1 polymer ?
#
loop_
_entity_poly.entity_id
_entity_poly.type
_entity_poly.pdbx_seq_one_letter_code
_entity_poly.pdbx_strand_id
1 'polypeptide(L)'
;MAHNYILQVTTGSEYDIKKHHIVPVNSHKAVSIDTEHISVDVNVRIQNYRGLPKNSPSTSPYFSIPSHAKNGDQYSIAFRFTPKTTINANDLVFGNDFDHPIRDRLPPGFSTAFKIVKWVVDPGLDGDVYADQPYLYGPAASSMNILNVGAEEAEVEGNAGLVFEEGGDEKGLEARKDNNIPASESARKKHFLNEEKRKDWSFEAGTSYGCDFYNPYLDFNDFALRLPGFTLPIMKYWDGQGLRYVLKNRKTNTVLFVVLFTLYLKEDVDEHGNVKEGVEGGVPFKGIAKGFEDAEDAKDEKVDAQKPVQATGDDDVD
;
A
#
# COMPACT_ATOMS: atom_id res chain seq x y z
N MET A 1 5.28 21.64 -9.17
CA MET A 1 5.82 20.48 -9.89
C MET A 1 4.81 19.33 -10.03
N ALA A 2 4.03 19.00 -8.99
CA ALA A 2 3.00 17.95 -9.08
C ALA A 2 1.97 18.14 -10.23
N HIS A 3 1.80 19.35 -10.75
CA HIS A 3 0.84 19.65 -11.81
C HIS A 3 1.18 19.13 -13.21
N ASN A 4 2.40 18.64 -13.43
CA ASN A 4 2.82 18.13 -14.75
C ASN A 4 2.65 16.62 -14.93
N TYR A 5 2.30 15.93 -13.84
CA TYR A 5 2.14 14.49 -13.83
C TYR A 5 0.69 14.07 -13.65
N ILE A 6 0.39 12.88 -14.12
CA ILE A 6 -0.89 12.22 -13.91
C ILE A 6 -0.64 10.79 -13.44
N LEU A 7 -1.36 10.37 -12.41
CA LEU A 7 -1.23 9.04 -11.82
C LEU A 7 -2.14 8.04 -12.54
N GLN A 8 -1.62 6.85 -12.83
CA GLN A 8 -2.41 5.69 -13.20
C GLN A 8 -2.13 4.55 -12.22
N VAL A 9 -3.16 3.81 -11.88
CA VAL A 9 -3.04 2.60 -11.06
C VAL A 9 -3.41 1.40 -11.93
N THR A 10 -2.55 0.39 -11.91
CA THR A 10 -2.77 -0.88 -12.61
C THR A 10 -2.58 -2.06 -11.65
N THR A 11 -3.15 -3.21 -11.98
CA THR A 11 -2.99 -4.44 -11.21
C THR A 11 -2.87 -5.64 -12.14
N GLY A 12 -2.09 -6.62 -11.75
CA GLY A 12 -1.85 -7.85 -12.52
C GLY A 12 -1.21 -8.93 -11.67
N SER A 13 -0.97 -10.10 -12.25
CA SER A 13 -0.37 -11.26 -11.58
C SER A 13 1.16 -11.29 -11.66
N GLU A 14 1.78 -10.37 -12.36
CA GLU A 14 3.22 -10.33 -12.62
C GLU A 14 3.72 -8.88 -12.78
N TYR A 15 5.03 -8.69 -12.93
CA TYR A 15 5.62 -7.35 -13.04
C TYR A 15 5.45 -6.67 -14.39
N ASP A 16 5.16 -7.43 -15.46
CA ASP A 16 4.97 -6.87 -16.80
C ASP A 16 3.68 -6.04 -16.88
N ILE A 17 3.83 -4.71 -16.89
CA ILE A 17 2.71 -3.76 -16.93
C ILE A 17 1.80 -3.97 -18.15
N LYS A 18 2.31 -4.55 -19.25
CA LYS A 18 1.51 -4.84 -20.45
C LYS A 18 0.44 -5.89 -20.22
N LYS A 19 0.56 -6.67 -19.13
CA LYS A 19 -0.39 -7.68 -18.71
C LYS A 19 -1.28 -7.21 -17.56
N HIS A 20 -1.12 -5.97 -17.13
CA HIS A 20 -1.95 -5.40 -16.08
C HIS A 20 -3.28 -4.88 -16.62
N HIS A 21 -4.27 -4.88 -15.75
CA HIS A 21 -5.53 -4.18 -15.94
C HIS A 21 -5.47 -2.81 -15.28
N ILE A 22 -6.06 -1.79 -15.93
CA ILE A 22 -6.23 -0.46 -15.31
C ILE A 22 -7.24 -0.58 -14.19
N VAL A 23 -6.89 -0.09 -13.00
CA VAL A 23 -7.79 -0.05 -11.84
C VAL A 23 -8.68 1.18 -11.96
N PRO A 24 -10.03 1.04 -11.94
CA PRO A 24 -10.95 2.17 -11.86
C PRO A 24 -10.95 2.70 -10.41
N VAL A 25 -9.95 3.53 -10.08
CA VAL A 25 -9.76 4.09 -8.72
C VAL A 25 -11.03 4.72 -8.19
N ASN A 26 -11.35 4.50 -6.92
CA ASN A 26 -12.56 4.95 -6.23
C ASN A 26 -13.88 4.36 -6.78
N SER A 27 -13.82 3.43 -7.72
CA SER A 27 -15.00 2.69 -8.19
C SER A 27 -15.37 1.60 -7.19
N HIS A 28 -16.64 1.24 -7.15
CA HIS A 28 -17.11 0.06 -6.44
C HIS A 28 -16.72 -1.26 -7.15
N LYS A 29 -16.31 -1.19 -8.42
CA LYS A 29 -15.96 -2.37 -9.19
C LYS A 29 -14.52 -2.76 -8.89
N ALA A 30 -14.35 -3.97 -8.36
CA ALA A 30 -13.04 -4.58 -8.22
C ALA A 30 -12.50 -5.06 -9.59
N VAL A 31 -11.18 -5.16 -9.69
CA VAL A 31 -10.49 -5.85 -10.78
C VAL A 31 -10.20 -7.27 -10.35
N SER A 32 -10.70 -8.25 -11.10
CA SER A 32 -10.50 -9.67 -10.81
C SER A 32 -9.29 -10.21 -11.56
N ILE A 33 -8.46 -10.97 -10.87
CA ILE A 33 -7.30 -11.69 -11.39
C ILE A 33 -7.44 -13.14 -10.98
N ASP A 34 -7.33 -14.05 -11.92
CA ASP A 34 -7.34 -15.50 -11.67
C ASP A 34 -6.11 -16.15 -12.29
N THR A 35 -5.36 -16.87 -11.45
CA THR A 35 -4.12 -17.57 -11.84
C THR A 35 -4.13 -19.00 -11.34
N GLU A 36 -3.10 -19.76 -11.63
CA GLU A 36 -2.91 -21.10 -11.05
C GLU A 36 -2.67 -21.10 -9.53
N HIS A 37 -2.29 -19.93 -8.96
CA HIS A 37 -1.93 -19.80 -7.54
C HIS A 37 -3.04 -19.18 -6.70
N ILE A 38 -3.81 -18.24 -7.27
CA ILE A 38 -4.75 -17.41 -6.52
C ILE A 38 -5.88 -16.91 -7.40
N SER A 39 -7.07 -16.77 -6.81
CA SER A 39 -8.12 -15.87 -7.32
C SER A 39 -8.16 -14.65 -6.44
N VAL A 40 -8.14 -13.44 -7.00
CA VAL A 40 -8.16 -12.20 -6.22
C VAL A 40 -8.99 -11.11 -6.91
N ASP A 41 -9.76 -10.37 -6.11
CA ASP A 41 -10.45 -9.16 -6.48
C ASP A 41 -9.79 -7.97 -5.80
N VAL A 42 -9.44 -6.92 -6.54
CA VAL A 42 -8.68 -5.77 -6.04
C VAL A 42 -9.45 -4.48 -6.23
N ASN A 43 -9.60 -3.68 -5.18
CA ASN A 43 -10.04 -2.29 -5.21
C ASN A 43 -8.91 -1.37 -4.73
N VAL A 44 -8.74 -0.24 -5.40
CA VAL A 44 -7.84 0.83 -4.93
C VAL A 44 -8.64 2.12 -4.78
N ARG A 45 -8.44 2.79 -3.65
CA ARG A 45 -9.08 4.07 -3.32
C ARG A 45 -8.01 5.10 -2.99
N ILE A 46 -8.22 6.32 -3.48
CA ILE A 46 -7.32 7.45 -3.22
C ILE A 46 -8.17 8.67 -2.98
N GLN A 47 -7.95 9.34 -1.86
CA GLN A 47 -8.65 10.57 -1.50
C GLN A 47 -8.24 11.72 -2.44
N ASN A 48 -9.21 12.49 -2.93
CA ASN A 48 -9.00 13.59 -3.88
C ASN A 48 -8.29 13.19 -5.19
N TYR A 49 -8.56 11.98 -5.69
CA TYR A 49 -7.93 11.43 -6.90
C TYR A 49 -8.15 12.29 -8.14
N ARG A 50 -7.09 12.50 -8.92
CA ARG A 50 -7.09 13.27 -10.17
C ARG A 50 -6.32 12.55 -11.29
N GLY A 51 -6.23 11.22 -11.20
CA GLY A 51 -5.47 10.38 -12.12
C GLY A 51 -6.30 9.81 -13.26
N LEU A 52 -5.81 8.70 -13.81
CA LEU A 52 -6.43 7.92 -14.89
C LEU A 52 -7.12 6.66 -14.35
N PRO A 53 -8.24 6.25 -14.96
CA PRO A 53 -9.01 6.93 -16.02
C PRO A 53 -9.61 8.28 -15.55
N LYS A 54 -9.73 9.25 -16.47
CA LYS A 54 -10.24 10.60 -16.14
C LYS A 54 -11.66 10.62 -15.56
N ASN A 55 -12.44 9.57 -15.80
CA ASN A 55 -13.80 9.41 -15.25
C ASN A 55 -13.83 8.73 -13.87
N SER A 56 -12.69 8.44 -13.28
CA SER A 56 -12.63 7.94 -11.90
C SER A 56 -13.19 8.99 -10.94
N PRO A 57 -14.03 8.58 -9.96
CA PRO A 57 -14.49 9.49 -8.92
C PRO A 57 -13.30 10.09 -8.14
N SER A 58 -13.41 11.36 -7.73
CA SER A 58 -12.34 12.01 -6.96
C SER A 58 -12.18 11.45 -5.54
N THR A 59 -13.20 10.81 -5.01
CA THR A 59 -13.18 10.15 -3.69
C THR A 59 -14.14 8.96 -3.68
N SER A 60 -14.07 8.14 -2.64
CA SER A 60 -14.95 7.01 -2.40
C SER A 60 -15.76 7.23 -1.11
N PRO A 61 -17.01 6.71 -1.01
CA PRO A 61 -17.76 6.64 0.25
C PRO A 61 -16.98 5.98 1.39
N TYR A 62 -16.03 5.12 1.08
CA TYR A 62 -15.10 4.49 2.03
C TYR A 62 -14.45 5.50 2.99
N PHE A 63 -13.99 6.66 2.48
CA PHE A 63 -13.34 7.68 3.30
C PHE A 63 -14.30 8.44 4.23
N SER A 64 -15.63 8.25 4.04
CA SER A 64 -16.66 8.80 4.93
C SER A 64 -16.99 7.86 6.09
N ILE A 65 -16.51 6.62 6.09
CA ILE A 65 -16.65 5.71 7.22
C ILE A 65 -15.95 6.34 8.43
N PRO A 66 -16.61 6.39 9.62
CA PRO A 66 -16.12 7.17 10.77
C PRO A 66 -14.69 6.87 11.19
N SER A 67 -14.25 5.61 11.11
CA SER A 67 -12.87 5.21 11.42
C SER A 67 -11.86 5.82 10.45
N HIS A 68 -12.11 5.75 9.14
CA HIS A 68 -11.23 6.27 8.10
C HIS A 68 -11.22 7.80 8.08
N ALA A 69 -12.39 8.43 8.24
CA ALA A 69 -12.50 9.89 8.34
C ALA A 69 -11.74 10.43 9.56
N LYS A 70 -11.87 9.77 10.72
CA LYS A 70 -11.16 10.15 11.94
C LYS A 70 -9.65 9.99 11.80
N ASN A 71 -9.19 8.91 11.17
CA ASN A 71 -7.79 8.62 10.94
C ASN A 71 -7.17 9.52 9.85
N GLY A 72 -8.00 10.06 8.94
CA GLY A 72 -7.55 10.86 7.81
C GLY A 72 -6.89 10.04 6.71
N ASP A 73 -7.36 8.81 6.49
CA ASP A 73 -6.77 7.89 5.52
C ASP A 73 -6.75 8.50 4.11
N GLN A 74 -5.60 8.40 3.44
CA GLN A 74 -5.36 9.00 2.14
C GLN A 74 -5.54 8.01 0.99
N TYR A 75 -5.34 6.72 1.25
CA TYR A 75 -5.55 5.66 0.27
C TYR A 75 -5.83 4.32 0.94
N SER A 76 -6.37 3.40 0.16
CA SER A 76 -6.62 2.01 0.54
C SER A 76 -6.32 1.10 -0.65
N ILE A 77 -5.70 -0.04 -0.38
CA ILE A 77 -5.58 -1.19 -1.27
C ILE A 77 -6.34 -2.32 -0.59
N ALA A 78 -7.61 -2.49 -0.97
CA ALA A 78 -8.45 -3.56 -0.48
C ALA A 78 -8.49 -4.70 -1.48
N PHE A 79 -8.41 -5.93 -0.99
CA PHE A 79 -8.48 -7.09 -1.85
C PHE A 79 -9.09 -8.28 -1.12
N ARG A 80 -9.85 -9.09 -1.86
CA ARG A 80 -10.32 -10.39 -1.43
C ARG A 80 -9.59 -11.44 -2.23
N PHE A 81 -8.98 -12.40 -1.56
CA PHE A 81 -8.26 -13.47 -2.23
C PHE A 81 -8.61 -14.85 -1.73
N THR A 82 -8.51 -15.83 -2.62
CA THR A 82 -8.65 -17.24 -2.33
C THR A 82 -7.43 -17.96 -2.86
N PRO A 83 -6.54 -18.46 -2.00
CA PRO A 83 -5.37 -19.22 -2.44
C PRO A 83 -5.81 -20.58 -3.01
N LYS A 84 -5.17 -21.04 -4.08
CA LYS A 84 -5.42 -22.37 -4.68
C LYS A 84 -4.57 -23.47 -4.04
N THR A 85 -3.57 -23.07 -3.27
CA THR A 85 -2.76 -23.97 -2.41
C THR A 85 -2.58 -23.30 -1.06
N THR A 86 -2.54 -24.08 0.02
CA THR A 86 -2.31 -23.56 1.37
C THR A 86 -0.96 -22.86 1.47
N ILE A 87 -0.94 -21.64 2.02
CA ILE A 87 0.25 -20.82 2.19
C ILE A 87 0.46 -20.52 3.66
N ASN A 88 1.61 -20.91 4.21
CA ASN A 88 1.93 -20.60 5.60
C ASN A 88 2.01 -19.07 5.80
N ALA A 89 1.46 -18.56 6.90
CA ALA A 89 1.42 -17.13 7.16
C ALA A 89 2.81 -16.48 7.32
N ASN A 90 3.83 -17.30 7.66
CA ASN A 90 5.20 -16.84 7.65
C ASN A 90 5.76 -16.61 6.23
N ASP A 91 5.19 -17.28 5.24
CA ASP A 91 5.66 -17.22 3.85
C ASP A 91 4.90 -16.19 2.99
N LEU A 92 3.68 -15.77 3.42
CA LEU A 92 2.90 -14.76 2.73
C LEU A 92 3.29 -13.36 3.20
N VAL A 93 3.81 -12.56 2.28
CA VAL A 93 4.28 -11.19 2.56
C VAL A 93 3.56 -10.17 1.67
N PHE A 94 3.42 -8.95 2.20
CA PHE A 94 2.90 -7.80 1.48
C PHE A 94 3.82 -6.61 1.66
N GLY A 95 4.03 -5.84 0.60
CA GLY A 95 4.85 -4.63 0.63
C GLY A 95 5.34 -4.22 -0.74
N ASN A 96 6.51 -3.61 -0.80
CA ASN A 96 7.03 -3.00 -2.01
C ASN A 96 8.21 -3.79 -2.60
N ASP A 97 8.15 -3.97 -3.92
CA ASP A 97 9.29 -4.33 -4.76
C ASP A 97 9.72 -3.10 -5.58
N PHE A 98 11.01 -2.97 -5.80
CA PHE A 98 11.59 -1.89 -6.59
C PHE A 98 12.34 -2.46 -7.80
N ASP A 99 12.32 -1.75 -8.92
CA ASP A 99 13.00 -2.19 -10.15
C ASP A 99 14.52 -2.07 -10.03
N HIS A 100 14.99 -1.10 -9.26
CA HIS A 100 16.40 -0.86 -8.99
C HIS A 100 16.60 -0.12 -7.64
N PRO A 101 17.80 -0.17 -7.07
CA PRO A 101 18.12 0.50 -5.82
C PRO A 101 17.86 2.00 -5.87
N ILE A 102 17.26 2.53 -4.81
CA ILE A 102 16.97 3.97 -4.65
C ILE A 102 18.10 4.72 -3.91
N ARG A 103 19.19 4.04 -3.55
CA ARG A 103 20.27 4.49 -2.67
C ARG A 103 20.94 5.80 -3.07
N ASP A 104 21.07 6.04 -4.39
CA ASP A 104 21.86 7.17 -4.88
C ASP A 104 21.11 8.50 -4.85
N ARG A 105 19.83 8.49 -4.42
CA ARG A 105 18.96 9.65 -4.43
C ARG A 105 18.23 9.89 -3.12
N LEU A 106 18.58 9.15 -2.08
CA LEU A 106 17.93 9.29 -0.78
C LEU A 106 18.43 10.55 -0.07
N PRO A 107 17.50 11.38 0.46
CA PRO A 107 17.88 12.58 1.19
C PRO A 107 18.62 12.26 2.48
N PRO A 108 19.43 13.19 2.98
CA PRO A 108 19.92 13.13 4.36
C PRO A 108 18.71 12.95 5.31
N GLY A 109 18.81 11.96 6.21
CA GLY A 109 17.71 11.62 7.13
C GLY A 109 16.73 10.54 6.64
N PHE A 110 16.89 10.00 5.43
CA PHE A 110 16.03 8.91 4.94
C PHE A 110 16.07 7.67 5.85
N SER A 111 17.22 7.34 6.41
CA SER A 111 17.34 6.26 7.38
C SER A 111 16.47 6.49 8.63
N THR A 112 16.31 7.75 9.03
CA THR A 112 15.41 8.14 10.12
C THR A 112 13.95 8.05 9.68
N ALA A 113 13.63 8.52 8.46
CA ALA A 113 12.30 8.36 7.88
C ALA A 113 11.90 6.88 7.79
N PHE A 114 12.78 6.04 7.32
CA PHE A 114 12.55 4.59 7.24
C PHE A 114 12.28 3.95 8.62
N LYS A 115 13.04 4.35 9.64
CA LYS A 115 12.78 3.90 11.02
C LYS A 115 11.40 4.36 11.52
N ILE A 116 10.97 5.58 11.17
CA ILE A 116 9.64 6.09 11.52
C ILE A 116 8.57 5.29 10.78
N VAL A 117 8.72 5.03 9.48
CA VAL A 117 7.80 4.19 8.71
C VAL A 117 7.66 2.82 9.34
N LYS A 118 8.77 2.16 9.68
CA LYS A 118 8.78 0.88 10.37
C LYS A 118 8.08 0.95 11.73
N TRP A 119 8.25 2.04 12.46
CA TRP A 119 7.63 2.19 13.77
C TRP A 119 6.14 2.55 13.70
N VAL A 120 5.73 3.40 12.73
CA VAL A 120 4.38 3.98 12.64
C VAL A 120 3.45 3.19 11.72
N VAL A 121 3.98 2.71 10.59
CA VAL A 121 3.17 2.08 9.53
C VAL A 121 3.14 0.57 9.68
N ASP A 122 4.31 -0.07 9.72
CA ASP A 122 4.41 -1.53 9.81
C ASP A 122 5.65 -1.95 10.63
N PRO A 123 5.48 -2.33 11.89
CA PRO A 123 6.58 -2.82 12.74
C PRO A 123 7.20 -4.14 12.23
N GLY A 124 6.44 -4.90 11.42
CA GLY A 124 6.90 -6.14 10.80
C GLY A 124 7.70 -5.96 9.53
N LEU A 125 7.86 -4.71 9.07
CA LEU A 125 8.54 -4.40 7.83
C LEU A 125 10.01 -4.82 7.88
N ASP A 126 10.41 -5.63 6.90
CA ASP A 126 11.77 -6.09 6.69
C ASP A 126 12.16 -5.89 5.23
N GLY A 127 13.44 -5.70 4.95
CA GLY A 127 13.89 -5.55 3.59
C GLY A 127 15.23 -4.83 3.46
N ASP A 128 15.72 -4.83 2.23
CA ASP A 128 16.91 -4.10 1.84
C ASP A 128 16.63 -3.24 0.60
N VAL A 129 16.50 -1.94 0.81
CA VAL A 129 16.27 -0.96 -0.26
C VAL A 129 17.53 -0.65 -1.06
N TYR A 130 18.67 -1.20 -0.64
CA TYR A 130 19.97 -1.02 -1.28
C TYR A 130 20.47 -2.29 -1.99
N ALA A 131 19.74 -3.40 -1.88
CA ALA A 131 20.05 -4.63 -2.60
C ALA A 131 19.93 -4.46 -4.11
N ASP A 132 20.51 -5.37 -4.88
CA ASP A 132 20.34 -5.40 -6.35
C ASP A 132 18.88 -5.62 -6.77
N GLN A 133 18.12 -6.33 -5.95
CA GLN A 133 16.67 -6.47 -6.05
C GLN A 133 16.05 -5.94 -4.75
N PRO A 134 15.80 -4.64 -4.67
CA PRO A 134 15.36 -4.03 -3.43
C PRO A 134 13.90 -4.38 -3.13
N TYR A 135 13.63 -4.54 -1.85
CA TYR A 135 12.27 -4.84 -1.38
C TYR A 135 12.03 -4.31 0.03
N LEU A 136 10.75 -4.16 0.35
CA LEU A 136 10.26 -3.84 1.68
C LEU A 136 8.98 -4.63 1.92
N TYR A 137 9.04 -5.71 2.69
CA TYR A 137 7.88 -6.54 2.99
C TYR A 137 7.61 -6.65 4.48
N GLY A 138 6.33 -6.68 4.84
CA GLY A 138 5.87 -7.21 6.11
C GLY A 138 5.14 -8.54 5.93
N PRO A 139 5.03 -9.38 6.97
CA PRO A 139 4.16 -10.54 6.94
C PRO A 139 2.72 -10.08 6.68
N ALA A 140 2.04 -10.61 5.67
CA ALA A 140 0.72 -10.14 5.27
C ALA A 140 -0.28 -10.11 6.45
N ALA A 141 -0.25 -11.14 7.30
CA ALA A 141 -1.12 -11.21 8.48
C ALA A 141 -0.88 -10.10 9.53
N SER A 142 0.28 -9.44 9.55
CA SER A 142 0.54 -8.30 10.45
C SER A 142 0.49 -6.95 9.74
N SER A 143 0.81 -6.90 8.44
CA SER A 143 0.86 -5.65 7.67
C SER A 143 -0.53 -5.12 7.32
N MET A 144 -1.50 -6.01 7.06
CA MET A 144 -2.88 -5.60 6.75
C MET A 144 -3.53 -4.90 7.95
N ASN A 145 -4.23 -3.78 7.67
CA ASN A 145 -5.02 -3.09 8.68
C ASN A 145 -6.24 -3.94 9.05
N ILE A 146 -6.92 -4.50 8.06
CA ILE A 146 -8.01 -5.44 8.25
C ILE A 146 -7.60 -6.82 7.70
N LEU A 147 -7.89 -7.86 8.45
CA LEU A 147 -7.86 -9.24 8.01
C LEU A 147 -9.18 -9.92 8.36
N ASN A 148 -9.94 -10.20 7.33
CA ASN A 148 -11.23 -10.88 7.38
C ASN A 148 -11.04 -12.32 6.89
N VAL A 149 -11.63 -13.29 7.56
CA VAL A 149 -11.65 -14.69 7.13
C VAL A 149 -13.09 -15.05 6.76
N GLY A 150 -13.33 -15.36 5.48
CA GLY A 150 -14.64 -15.61 4.93
C GLY A 150 -14.94 -14.77 3.70
N ALA A 151 -16.16 -14.86 3.18
CA ALA A 151 -16.58 -14.18 1.96
C ALA A 151 -17.42 -12.90 2.22
N GLU A 152 -17.78 -12.63 3.47
CA GLU A 152 -18.65 -11.51 3.80
C GLU A 152 -17.93 -10.17 3.64
N GLU A 153 -18.67 -9.21 3.07
CA GLU A 153 -18.26 -7.82 2.94
C GLU A 153 -19.16 -6.96 3.84
N ALA A 154 -18.61 -5.89 4.38
CA ALA A 154 -19.39 -4.91 5.11
C ALA A 154 -20.23 -4.08 4.13
N GLU A 155 -21.52 -3.88 4.44
CA GLU A 155 -22.36 -2.97 3.69
C GLU A 155 -22.03 -1.52 4.05
N VAL A 156 -21.72 -0.72 3.04
CA VAL A 156 -21.42 0.71 3.19
C VAL A 156 -22.38 1.52 2.32
N GLU A 157 -23.01 2.53 2.91
CA GLU A 157 -23.86 3.46 2.17
C GLU A 157 -23.09 4.09 1.00
N GLY A 158 -23.69 4.11 -0.19
CA GLY A 158 -23.09 4.65 -1.40
C GLY A 158 -22.19 3.68 -2.16
N ASN A 159 -22.13 2.40 -1.76
CA ASN A 159 -21.38 1.34 -2.43
C ASN A 159 -19.87 1.66 -2.60
N ALA A 160 -19.11 1.43 -1.54
CA ALA A 160 -17.66 1.69 -1.51
C ALA A 160 -16.80 0.58 -2.18
N GLY A 161 -17.40 -0.48 -2.71
CA GLY A 161 -16.69 -1.68 -3.19
C GLY A 161 -16.29 -2.59 -2.03
N LEU A 162 -15.17 -3.30 -2.16
CA LEU A 162 -14.71 -4.25 -1.15
C LEU A 162 -14.42 -3.56 0.19
N VAL A 163 -15.26 -3.76 1.18
CA VAL A 163 -15.06 -3.28 2.56
C VAL A 163 -15.18 -4.47 3.49
N PHE A 164 -14.25 -4.61 4.40
CA PHE A 164 -14.18 -5.75 5.30
C PHE A 164 -14.14 -5.28 6.76
N GLU A 165 -14.72 -6.10 7.63
CA GLU A 165 -14.54 -5.99 9.06
C GLU A 165 -13.45 -6.93 9.55
N GLU A 166 -12.72 -6.51 10.59
CA GLU A 166 -11.70 -7.35 11.22
C GLU A 166 -12.35 -8.61 11.80
N GLY A 167 -11.81 -9.76 11.42
CA GLY A 167 -12.27 -11.07 11.92
C GLY A 167 -12.91 -11.92 10.86
N GLY A 168 -14.00 -11.49 10.28
CA GLY A 168 -14.71 -12.22 9.25
C GLY A 168 -16.10 -12.70 9.66
N ASP A 169 -16.67 -13.60 8.87
CA ASP A 169 -17.93 -14.26 9.15
C ASP A 169 -17.85 -15.22 10.37
N GLU A 170 -18.97 -15.85 10.73
CA GLU A 170 -19.04 -16.75 11.90
C GLU A 170 -17.97 -17.85 11.82
N LYS A 171 -17.75 -18.45 10.64
CA LYS A 171 -16.72 -19.48 10.43
C LYS A 171 -15.30 -18.90 10.54
N GLY A 172 -15.11 -17.72 10.04
CA GLY A 172 -13.83 -17.01 10.15
C GLY A 172 -13.49 -16.66 11.60
N LEU A 173 -14.48 -16.20 12.37
CA LEU A 173 -14.31 -15.95 13.79
C LEU A 173 -14.02 -17.23 14.59
N GLU A 174 -14.67 -18.34 14.25
CA GLU A 174 -14.40 -19.67 14.85
C GLU A 174 -12.98 -20.12 14.50
N ALA A 175 -12.59 -20.08 13.23
CA ALA A 175 -11.24 -20.45 12.78
C ALA A 175 -10.15 -19.62 13.48
N ARG A 176 -10.37 -18.32 13.69
CA ARG A 176 -9.46 -17.46 14.44
C ARG A 176 -9.36 -17.87 15.91
N LYS A 177 -10.50 -18.17 16.53
CA LYS A 177 -10.55 -18.63 17.92
C LYS A 177 -9.81 -19.96 18.12
N ASP A 178 -10.02 -20.92 17.22
CA ASP A 178 -9.38 -22.24 17.26
C ASP A 178 -7.84 -22.14 17.14
N ASN A 179 -7.39 -21.13 16.38
CA ASN A 179 -5.95 -20.86 16.20
C ASN A 179 -5.39 -19.83 17.20
N ASN A 180 -6.18 -19.44 18.22
CA ASN A 180 -5.80 -18.43 19.23
C ASN A 180 -5.38 -17.08 18.61
N ILE A 181 -5.97 -16.69 17.48
CA ILE A 181 -5.72 -15.41 16.83
C ILE A 181 -6.59 -14.34 17.54
N PRO A 182 -6.00 -13.24 18.04
CA PRO A 182 -6.74 -12.19 18.72
C PRO A 182 -7.83 -11.55 17.85
N ALA A 183 -8.94 -11.15 18.45
CA ALA A 183 -10.09 -10.61 17.76
C ALA A 183 -9.87 -9.18 17.23
N SER A 184 -9.09 -8.34 17.95
CA SER A 184 -8.88 -6.95 17.54
C SER A 184 -7.69 -6.81 16.57
N GLU A 185 -7.75 -5.82 15.66
CA GLU A 185 -6.71 -5.49 14.71
C GLU A 185 -5.32 -5.37 15.35
N SER A 186 -5.19 -4.51 16.36
CA SER A 186 -3.89 -4.22 16.99
C SER A 186 -3.30 -5.45 17.68
N ALA A 187 -4.14 -6.25 18.35
CA ALA A 187 -3.69 -7.48 19.01
C ALA A 187 -3.31 -8.55 17.98
N ARG A 188 -4.06 -8.69 16.86
CA ARG A 188 -3.72 -9.59 15.75
C ARG A 188 -2.40 -9.17 15.09
N LYS A 189 -2.21 -7.89 14.77
CA LYS A 189 -0.95 -7.39 14.21
C LYS A 189 0.22 -7.76 15.13
N LYS A 190 0.11 -7.46 16.44
CA LYS A 190 1.15 -7.81 17.43
C LYS A 190 1.39 -9.32 17.52
N HIS A 191 0.33 -10.14 17.45
CA HIS A 191 0.42 -11.60 17.48
C HIS A 191 1.27 -12.10 16.30
N PHE A 192 1.01 -11.63 15.08
CA PHE A 192 1.73 -12.05 13.88
C PHE A 192 3.08 -11.36 13.65
N LEU A 193 3.51 -10.42 14.50
CA LEU A 193 4.90 -10.00 14.54
C LEU A 193 5.82 -11.11 15.05
N ASN A 194 5.29 -12.05 15.83
CA ASN A 194 6.02 -13.22 16.29
C ASN A 194 6.09 -14.27 15.19
N GLU A 195 7.31 -14.71 14.84
CA GLU A 195 7.55 -15.67 13.75
C GLU A 195 6.94 -17.05 14.04
N GLU A 196 7.04 -17.54 15.28
CA GLU A 196 6.47 -18.83 15.67
C GLU A 196 4.96 -18.84 15.49
N LYS A 197 4.28 -17.74 15.87
CA LYS A 197 2.84 -17.60 15.68
C LYS A 197 2.45 -17.58 14.20
N ARG A 198 3.29 -17.00 13.34
CA ARG A 198 3.07 -17.07 11.89
C ARG A 198 3.25 -18.48 11.34
N LYS A 199 4.24 -19.21 11.84
CA LYS A 199 4.48 -20.62 11.43
C LYS A 199 3.34 -21.55 11.82
N ASP A 200 2.67 -21.25 12.93
CA ASP A 200 1.55 -22.04 13.44
C ASP A 200 0.24 -21.83 12.67
N TRP A 201 0.17 -20.83 11.77
CA TRP A 201 -1.04 -20.51 11.02
C TRP A 201 -0.80 -20.50 9.50
N SER A 202 -1.87 -20.80 8.75
CA SER A 202 -1.83 -20.83 7.28
C SER A 202 -3.08 -20.21 6.67
N PHE A 203 -2.90 -19.61 5.50
CA PHE A 203 -3.98 -19.24 4.60
C PHE A 203 -4.39 -20.50 3.82
N GLU A 204 -5.53 -21.08 4.18
CA GLU A 204 -5.98 -22.36 3.66
C GLU A 204 -6.49 -22.27 2.22
N ALA A 205 -6.14 -23.27 1.40
CA ALA A 205 -6.62 -23.37 0.04
C ALA A 205 -8.15 -23.39 -0.03
N GLY A 206 -8.74 -22.62 -0.94
CA GLY A 206 -10.19 -22.52 -1.12
C GLY A 206 -10.91 -21.67 -0.08
N THR A 207 -10.23 -21.15 0.94
CA THR A 207 -10.79 -20.21 1.90
C THR A 207 -10.61 -18.77 1.40
N SER A 208 -11.66 -17.96 1.48
CA SER A 208 -11.63 -16.55 1.11
C SER A 208 -11.09 -15.70 2.26
N TYR A 209 -10.25 -14.73 1.95
CA TYR A 209 -9.68 -13.77 2.88
C TYR A 209 -9.86 -12.36 2.35
N GLY A 210 -10.48 -11.49 3.16
CA GLY A 210 -10.58 -10.06 2.89
C GLY A 210 -9.47 -9.29 3.59
N CYS A 211 -8.77 -8.45 2.85
CA CYS A 211 -7.68 -7.64 3.37
C CYS A 211 -7.86 -6.18 2.97
N ASP A 212 -7.48 -5.27 3.87
CA ASP A 212 -7.40 -3.86 3.56
C ASP A 212 -6.09 -3.29 4.13
N PHE A 213 -5.35 -2.58 3.29
CA PHE A 213 -4.15 -1.86 3.65
C PHE A 213 -4.34 -0.38 3.37
N TYR A 214 -4.37 0.42 4.40
CA TYR A 214 -4.62 1.85 4.33
C TYR A 214 -3.76 2.63 5.33
N ASN A 215 -3.49 3.90 5.04
CA ASN A 215 -2.87 4.81 6.00
C ASN A 215 -3.06 6.29 5.62
N PRO A 216 -2.86 7.22 6.55
CA PRO A 216 -2.96 8.66 6.32
C PRO A 216 -1.65 9.29 5.80
N TYR A 217 -0.59 8.51 5.61
CA TYR A 217 0.76 9.09 5.46
C TYR A 217 1.15 9.37 4.02
N LEU A 218 0.76 8.53 3.06
CA LEU A 218 1.11 8.72 1.66
C LEU A 218 0.02 9.48 0.92
N ASP A 219 0.32 10.72 0.56
CA ASP A 219 -0.56 11.60 -0.21
C ASP A 219 -0.17 11.55 -1.70
N PHE A 220 -1.02 10.94 -2.50
CA PHE A 220 -0.82 10.81 -3.95
C PHE A 220 -1.12 12.09 -4.74
N ASN A 221 -1.76 13.10 -4.14
CA ASN A 221 -2.06 14.36 -4.84
C ASN A 221 -0.87 15.30 -4.81
N ASP A 222 -0.22 15.40 -3.65
CA ASP A 222 0.99 16.19 -3.47
C ASP A 222 2.27 15.36 -3.64
N PHE A 223 2.14 14.04 -3.83
CA PHE A 223 3.26 13.10 -3.85
C PHE A 223 4.19 13.30 -2.66
N ALA A 224 3.60 13.27 -1.49
CA ALA A 224 4.31 13.51 -0.24
C ALA A 224 4.06 12.38 0.76
N LEU A 225 5.10 12.01 1.49
CA LEU A 225 5.00 11.15 2.67
C LEU A 225 4.91 12.07 3.90
N ARG A 226 3.72 12.11 4.54
CA ARG A 226 3.42 12.94 5.70
C ARG A 226 3.55 12.11 6.97
N LEU A 227 4.71 12.12 7.58
CA LEU A 227 4.98 11.42 8.83
C LEU A 227 4.81 12.35 10.04
N PRO A 228 4.60 11.82 11.25
CA PRO A 228 4.58 12.64 12.47
C PRO A 228 5.84 13.49 12.60
N GLY A 229 5.63 14.80 12.62
CA GLY A 229 6.71 15.78 12.76
C GLY A 229 7.48 16.14 11.49
N PHE A 230 7.20 15.48 10.34
CA PHE A 230 7.89 15.85 9.12
C PHE A 230 7.16 15.41 7.84
N THR A 231 7.35 16.17 6.76
CA THR A 231 6.82 15.85 5.43
C THR A 231 7.96 15.70 4.44
N LEU A 232 8.01 14.55 3.74
CA LEU A 232 8.96 14.28 2.69
C LEU A 232 8.28 14.39 1.32
N PRO A 233 8.65 15.38 0.48
CA PRO A 233 8.15 15.45 -0.90
C PRO A 233 8.80 14.34 -1.73
N ILE A 234 8.02 13.30 -2.05
CA ILE A 234 8.51 12.10 -2.74
C ILE A 234 9.02 12.42 -4.13
N MET A 235 8.39 13.37 -4.83
CA MET A 235 8.78 13.74 -6.21
C MET A 235 10.23 14.17 -6.34
N LYS A 236 10.84 14.73 -5.30
CA LYS A 236 12.27 15.09 -5.32
C LYS A 236 13.18 13.88 -5.43
N TYR A 237 12.70 12.72 -4.99
CA TYR A 237 13.46 11.49 -4.86
C TYR A 237 12.92 10.36 -5.74
N TRP A 238 11.84 10.66 -6.47
CA TRP A 238 11.27 9.73 -7.43
C TRP A 238 12.19 9.60 -8.63
N ASP A 239 12.65 8.41 -8.90
CA ASP A 239 13.62 8.10 -9.94
C ASP A 239 12.99 7.54 -11.23
N GLY A 240 11.67 7.65 -11.34
CA GLY A 240 10.90 7.21 -12.50
C GLY A 240 10.36 5.79 -12.40
N GLN A 241 10.81 4.98 -11.42
CA GLN A 241 10.21 3.68 -11.23
C GLN A 241 8.82 3.79 -10.59
N GLY A 242 7.92 2.87 -10.92
CA GLY A 242 6.59 2.84 -10.33
C GLY A 242 6.62 2.44 -8.86
N LEU A 243 5.70 2.98 -8.05
CA LEU A 243 5.48 2.47 -6.70
C LEU A 243 4.67 1.18 -6.78
N ARG A 244 5.29 0.07 -6.47
CA ARG A 244 4.73 -1.26 -6.61
C ARG A 244 4.45 -1.88 -5.25
N TYR A 245 3.20 -2.27 -5.01
CA TYR A 245 2.81 -3.14 -3.91
C TYR A 245 2.61 -4.56 -4.44
N VAL A 246 3.08 -5.54 -3.72
CA VAL A 246 2.95 -6.96 -4.10
C VAL A 246 2.45 -7.80 -2.93
N LEU A 247 1.58 -8.77 -3.23
CA LEU A 247 1.35 -9.91 -2.38
C LEU A 247 2.18 -11.07 -2.93
N LYS A 248 3.02 -11.69 -2.11
CA LYS A 248 4.02 -12.63 -2.55
C LYS A 248 4.19 -13.79 -1.59
N ASN A 249 4.36 -14.99 -2.12
CA ASN A 249 4.89 -16.11 -1.36
C ASN A 249 6.43 -16.06 -1.41
N ARG A 250 7.07 -15.61 -0.34
CA ARG A 250 8.52 -15.43 -0.28
C ARG A 250 9.29 -16.75 -0.32
N LYS A 251 8.69 -17.86 0.13
CA LYS A 251 9.33 -19.17 0.13
C LYS A 251 9.53 -19.71 -1.29
N THR A 252 8.53 -19.55 -2.15
CA THR A 252 8.57 -19.98 -3.55
C THR A 252 9.01 -18.87 -4.50
N ASN A 253 9.17 -17.63 -4.00
CA ASN A 253 9.39 -16.41 -4.76
C ASN A 253 8.27 -16.10 -5.76
N THR A 254 7.05 -16.60 -5.50
CA THR A 254 5.90 -16.45 -6.40
C THR A 254 5.17 -15.14 -6.11
N VAL A 255 5.08 -14.27 -7.11
CA VAL A 255 4.18 -13.10 -7.09
C VAL A 255 2.75 -13.59 -7.27
N LEU A 256 1.86 -13.20 -6.37
CA LEU A 256 0.45 -13.57 -6.41
C LEU A 256 -0.37 -12.49 -7.11
N PHE A 257 -0.17 -11.23 -6.75
CA PHE A 257 -0.64 -10.07 -7.51
C PHE A 257 0.19 -8.83 -7.21
N VAL A 258 0.06 -7.86 -8.08
CA VAL A 258 0.75 -6.56 -8.04
C VAL A 258 -0.26 -5.44 -8.15
N VAL A 259 -0.08 -4.37 -7.38
CA VAL A 259 -0.70 -3.06 -7.60
C VAL A 259 0.40 -2.07 -7.88
N LEU A 260 0.37 -1.44 -9.06
CA LEU A 260 1.40 -0.53 -9.53
C LEU A 260 0.83 0.88 -9.72
N PHE A 261 1.45 1.83 -9.04
CA PHE A 261 1.18 3.27 -9.15
C PHE A 261 2.22 3.88 -10.07
N THR A 262 1.81 4.30 -11.26
CA THR A 262 2.69 4.84 -12.31
C THR A 262 2.38 6.30 -12.58
N LEU A 263 3.42 7.12 -12.67
CA LEU A 263 3.30 8.52 -13.06
C LEU A 263 3.64 8.68 -14.55
N TYR A 264 2.77 9.38 -15.26
CA TYR A 264 2.98 9.80 -16.64
C TYR A 264 3.09 11.32 -16.71
N LEU A 265 3.83 11.84 -17.69
CA LEU A 265 3.73 13.24 -18.03
C LEU A 265 2.35 13.53 -18.65
N LYS A 266 1.75 14.67 -18.34
CA LYS A 266 0.45 15.05 -18.93
C LYS A 266 0.50 15.14 -20.45
N GLU A 267 1.65 15.49 -21.03
CA GLU A 267 1.89 15.53 -22.47
C GLU A 267 1.89 14.15 -23.12
N ASP A 268 2.13 13.08 -22.34
CA ASP A 268 2.11 11.69 -22.78
C ASP A 268 0.71 11.05 -22.72
N VAL A 269 -0.29 11.82 -22.30
CA VAL A 269 -1.69 11.40 -22.21
C VAL A 269 -2.51 12.18 -23.23
N ASP A 270 -3.34 11.47 -23.99
CA ASP A 270 -4.22 12.08 -24.99
C ASP A 270 -5.43 12.81 -24.36
N GLU A 271 -6.24 13.47 -25.17
CA GLU A 271 -7.44 14.18 -24.73
C GLU A 271 -8.50 13.26 -24.10
N HIS A 272 -8.50 11.97 -24.48
CA HIS A 272 -9.41 10.95 -23.96
C HIS A 272 -8.91 10.33 -22.64
N GLY A 273 -7.65 10.60 -22.24
CA GLY A 273 -7.05 10.08 -21.02
C GLY A 273 -6.33 8.74 -21.22
N ASN A 274 -6.00 8.38 -22.47
CA ASN A 274 -5.17 7.22 -22.74
C ASN A 274 -3.70 7.63 -22.79
N VAL A 275 -2.84 6.77 -22.28
CA VAL A 275 -1.40 6.93 -22.46
C VAL A 275 -1.07 6.70 -23.93
N LYS A 276 -0.30 7.61 -24.53
CA LYS A 276 0.08 7.55 -25.94
C LYS A 276 0.87 6.30 -26.24
N GLU A 277 0.70 5.76 -27.46
CA GLU A 277 1.41 4.57 -27.90
C GLU A 277 2.94 4.80 -27.88
N GLY A 278 3.68 3.80 -27.39
CA GLY A 278 5.14 3.86 -27.29
C GLY A 278 5.67 4.57 -26.05
N VAL A 279 4.81 5.10 -25.20
CA VAL A 279 5.21 5.60 -23.89
C VAL A 279 5.33 4.41 -22.92
N GLU A 280 6.54 4.09 -22.54
CA GLU A 280 6.77 3.10 -21.49
C GLU A 280 6.44 3.71 -20.12
N GLY A 281 5.76 2.91 -19.27
CA GLY A 281 5.36 3.35 -17.95
C GLY A 281 6.57 3.68 -17.06
N GLY A 282 6.47 4.76 -16.35
CA GLY A 282 7.55 5.37 -15.59
C GLY A 282 8.07 6.61 -16.30
N VAL A 283 8.12 7.72 -15.58
CA VAL A 283 8.66 8.97 -16.14
C VAL A 283 10.16 8.85 -16.26
N PRO A 284 10.76 8.88 -17.47
CA PRO A 284 12.20 8.95 -17.59
C PRO A 284 12.68 10.25 -16.95
N PHE A 285 13.50 10.16 -15.93
CA PHE A 285 13.94 11.27 -15.08
C PHE A 285 14.78 12.35 -15.78
N LYS A 286 15.10 12.19 -17.07
CA LYS A 286 15.87 13.17 -17.85
C LYS A 286 15.28 14.59 -17.88
N GLY A 287 13.96 14.74 -17.66
CA GLY A 287 13.29 16.04 -17.59
C GLY A 287 13.30 16.68 -16.20
N ILE A 288 13.38 15.88 -15.15
CA ILE A 288 13.37 16.38 -13.76
C ILE A 288 14.79 16.78 -13.32
N ALA A 289 15.82 16.08 -13.77
CA ALA A 289 17.22 16.42 -13.45
C ALA A 289 17.59 17.86 -13.84
N LYS A 290 17.08 18.39 -14.95
CA LYS A 290 17.29 19.79 -15.33
C LYS A 290 16.57 20.82 -14.46
N GLY A 291 15.51 20.44 -13.74
CA GLY A 291 14.83 21.32 -12.77
C GLY A 291 15.44 21.27 -11.36
N PHE A 292 16.37 20.35 -11.10
CA PHE A 292 17.01 20.18 -9.80
C PHE A 292 18.40 20.83 -9.72
N GLU A 293 19.08 21.05 -10.85
CA GLU A 293 20.35 21.80 -10.87
C GLU A 293 20.19 23.24 -10.40
N ASP A 294 18.97 23.81 -10.54
CA ASP A 294 18.64 25.16 -10.07
C ASP A 294 18.22 25.25 -8.58
N ALA A 295 18.17 24.13 -7.86
CA ALA A 295 17.70 24.05 -6.47
C ALA A 295 18.81 23.82 -5.43
N GLU A 296 20.06 23.74 -5.84
CA GLU A 296 21.21 23.58 -4.92
C GLU A 296 21.49 24.82 -4.04
N ASP A 297 20.84 25.97 -4.30
CA ASP A 297 21.01 27.20 -3.54
C ASP A 297 19.97 27.45 -2.42
N ALA A 298 19.08 26.52 -2.14
CA ALA A 298 18.22 26.61 -0.95
C ALA A 298 19.01 26.14 0.28
N LYS A 299 19.58 27.14 0.96
CA LYS A 299 20.29 27.04 2.23
C LYS A 299 19.58 26.14 3.24
N ASP A 300 20.39 25.30 3.90
CA ASP A 300 20.09 24.60 5.14
C ASP A 300 19.28 25.48 6.13
N GLU A 301 17.97 25.37 6.11
CA GLU A 301 17.16 25.77 7.25
C GLU A 301 17.37 24.70 8.33
N LYS A 302 18.10 25.08 9.37
CA LYS A 302 18.25 24.33 10.60
C LYS A 302 16.85 24.02 11.15
N VAL A 303 16.47 22.77 11.09
CA VAL A 303 15.30 22.26 11.81
C VAL A 303 15.72 22.21 13.29
N ASP A 304 15.28 23.18 14.06
CA ASP A 304 15.29 23.10 15.52
C ASP A 304 14.42 21.92 15.96
N ALA A 305 15.08 20.90 16.47
CA ALA A 305 14.44 19.74 17.04
C ALA A 305 13.68 20.15 18.33
N GLN A 306 12.40 20.44 18.21
CA GLN A 306 11.52 20.53 19.39
C GLN A 306 11.42 19.15 20.02
N LYS A 307 11.75 19.08 21.32
CA LYS A 307 11.65 17.88 22.15
C LYS A 307 10.25 17.28 22.05
N PRO A 308 10.13 15.94 22.01
CA PRO A 308 8.83 15.29 22.04
C PRO A 308 8.09 15.62 23.34
N VAL A 309 6.84 16.02 23.20
CA VAL A 309 5.90 16.16 24.32
C VAL A 309 5.69 14.77 24.90
N GLN A 310 6.07 14.57 26.17
CA GLN A 310 5.76 13.38 26.92
C GLN A 310 4.23 13.26 27.03
N ALA A 311 3.69 12.18 26.52
CA ALA A 311 2.34 11.75 26.83
C ALA A 311 2.33 11.32 28.30
N THR A 312 1.69 12.11 29.14
CA THR A 312 1.35 11.71 30.52
C THR A 312 0.31 10.62 30.43
N GLY A 313 0.72 9.39 30.69
CA GLY A 313 -0.20 8.31 31.01
C GLY A 313 -0.75 8.54 32.40
N ASP A 314 -2.05 8.79 32.51
CA ASP A 314 -2.82 8.54 33.73
C ASP A 314 -3.25 7.08 33.68
N ASP A 315 -2.50 6.23 34.36
CA ASP A 315 -2.94 4.94 34.86
C ASP A 315 -3.19 5.11 36.35
N ASP A 316 -4.42 5.38 36.70
CA ASP A 316 -4.96 5.11 38.06
C ASP A 316 -6.45 4.82 37.88
N VAL A 317 -6.84 3.56 37.94
CA VAL A 317 -8.11 3.12 38.58
C VAL A 317 -7.96 1.68 39.09
N ASP A 318 -8.31 1.51 40.33
CA ASP A 318 -8.53 0.32 41.16
C ASP A 318 -9.12 -0.92 40.50
#